data_5f8643fb320e006a2130df747f2e6bfd
#
_entry.id   5f8643fb320e006a2130df747f2e6bfd
#
_cell.length_a   1.000
_cell.length_b   1.000
_cell.length_c   1.000
_cell.angle_alpha   90.00
_cell.angle_beta   90.00
_cell.angle_gamma   90.00
#
_symmetry.space_group_name_H-M   'P 1'
#
loop_
_entity.id
_entity.type
_entity.pdbx_description
1 polymer ?
#
loop_
_entity_poly.entity_id
_entity_poly.type
_entity_poly.pdbx_seq_one_letter_code
_entity_poly.pdbx_strand_id
1 'polypeptide(L)'
;MAATLTWSKTLGSSASVTTRNDRQVVSGATASGNQVRITIKAGSGGSLTVYGCSIGVRDGTTGNYAATPTRITFDGGSNGCTVSAGTTKQSDWISYNFDHTVTHLVHVYRATGYIAYASSGNIYYDSNAADETMEITGPDTYNSAQSRNITEIWVDTVSGTANLKVAGIAAAAKAAAISDPAKVGGVSK
;
A
#
# COMPACT_ATOMS: atom_id res chain seq x y z
N MET A 1 -16.79 4.59 -4.95
CA MET A 1 -16.20 5.87 -4.48
C MET A 1 -15.00 6.21 -5.35
N ALA A 2 -14.61 7.46 -5.43
CA ALA A 2 -13.52 7.87 -6.32
C ALA A 2 -12.21 7.88 -5.51
N ALA A 3 -11.22 7.14 -6.00
CA ALA A 3 -9.87 7.16 -5.45
C ALA A 3 -9.28 8.59 -5.51
N THR A 4 -8.61 9.00 -4.45
CA THR A 4 -7.98 10.31 -4.33
C THR A 4 -6.46 10.17 -4.41
N LEU A 5 -5.82 10.90 -5.32
CA LEU A 5 -4.37 11.05 -5.34
C LEU A 5 -3.96 11.89 -4.12
N THR A 6 -3.26 11.29 -3.17
CA THR A 6 -2.89 11.96 -1.91
C THR A 6 -1.45 12.45 -1.89
N TRP A 7 -0.57 11.80 -2.65
CA TRP A 7 0.84 12.18 -2.75
C TRP A 7 1.39 11.84 -4.13
N SER A 8 2.25 12.71 -4.67
CA SER A 8 2.91 12.46 -5.94
C SER A 8 4.32 13.02 -5.99
N LYS A 9 5.18 12.41 -6.83
CA LYS A 9 6.53 12.84 -7.11
C LYS A 9 6.89 12.59 -8.57
N THR A 10 7.32 13.65 -9.24
CA THR A 10 7.87 13.52 -10.60
C THR A 10 9.27 12.94 -10.55
N LEU A 11 9.47 11.78 -11.19
CA LEU A 11 10.77 11.12 -11.33
C LEU A 11 11.20 11.21 -12.80
N GLY A 12 12.11 12.14 -13.10
CA GLY A 12 12.53 12.45 -14.46
C GLY A 12 13.85 11.82 -14.90
N SER A 13 14.65 11.35 -13.94
CA SER A 13 15.98 10.77 -14.20
C SER A 13 15.94 9.25 -14.16
N SER A 14 16.96 8.61 -14.77
CA SER A 14 17.11 7.15 -14.80
C SER A 14 18.55 6.78 -14.44
N ALA A 15 18.70 5.73 -13.63
CA ALA A 15 20.02 5.16 -13.30
C ALA A 15 19.96 3.63 -13.24
N SER A 16 21.03 2.98 -13.68
CA SER A 16 21.27 1.57 -13.42
C SER A 16 21.66 1.39 -11.95
N VAL A 17 21.11 0.37 -11.31
CA VAL A 17 21.32 0.08 -9.90
C VAL A 17 21.42 -1.40 -9.65
N THR A 18 22.10 -1.76 -8.56
CA THR A 18 22.18 -3.12 -8.03
C THR A 18 20.96 -3.47 -7.17
N THR A 19 20.85 -4.72 -6.76
CA THR A 19 19.87 -5.17 -5.74
C THR A 19 19.98 -4.33 -4.49
N ARG A 20 18.84 -3.87 -3.97
CA ARG A 20 18.82 -2.91 -2.86
C ARG A 20 17.44 -2.85 -2.19
N ASN A 21 17.47 -2.48 -0.91
CA ASN A 21 16.32 -2.00 -0.15
C ASN A 21 16.27 -0.47 -0.21
N ASP A 22 15.14 0.08 -0.62
CA ASP A 22 14.90 1.53 -0.65
C ASP A 22 13.62 1.82 0.16
N ARG A 23 13.69 2.68 1.18
CA ARG A 23 12.51 3.21 1.91
C ARG A 23 12.32 4.68 1.58
N GLN A 24 11.36 4.96 0.73
CA GLN A 24 10.96 6.32 0.36
C GLN A 24 10.17 6.96 1.51
N VAL A 25 10.62 8.15 1.95
CA VAL A 25 9.87 8.96 2.92
C VAL A 25 8.72 9.67 2.19
N VAL A 26 7.53 9.49 2.71
CA VAL A 26 6.29 10.10 2.21
C VAL A 26 5.76 11.05 3.28
N SER A 27 5.85 12.34 3.02
CA SER A 27 5.33 13.41 3.87
C SER A 27 4.57 14.42 3.02
N GLY A 28 3.67 15.19 3.65
CA GLY A 28 2.88 16.19 2.96
C GLY A 28 1.79 15.60 2.04
N ALA A 29 1.31 14.41 2.36
CA ALA A 29 0.11 13.86 1.77
C ALA A 29 -1.12 14.72 2.10
N THR A 30 -2.15 14.70 1.27
CA THR A 30 -3.28 15.65 1.34
C THR A 30 -4.61 15.02 1.74
N ALA A 31 -4.69 13.69 1.78
CA ALA A 31 -5.91 12.98 2.14
C ALA A 31 -5.60 11.66 2.83
N SER A 32 -6.48 11.25 3.74
CA SER A 32 -6.46 9.95 4.43
C SER A 32 -7.43 8.97 3.77
N GLY A 33 -7.22 7.67 4.03
CA GLY A 33 -8.10 6.60 3.55
C GLY A 33 -7.85 5.30 4.31
N ASN A 34 -8.72 4.32 4.13
CA ASN A 34 -8.58 2.98 4.71
C ASN A 34 -8.14 1.92 3.70
N GLN A 35 -7.94 2.34 2.45
CA GLN A 35 -7.25 1.59 1.41
C GLN A 35 -6.19 2.46 0.76
N VAL A 36 -5.10 1.85 0.33
CA VAL A 36 -4.00 2.53 -0.35
C VAL A 36 -3.57 1.73 -1.58
N ARG A 37 -3.12 2.46 -2.60
CA ARG A 37 -2.47 1.94 -3.80
C ARG A 37 -1.29 2.82 -4.14
N ILE A 38 -0.19 2.23 -4.56
CA ILE A 38 1.00 2.96 -5.01
C ILE A 38 1.23 2.78 -6.51
N THR A 39 1.96 3.72 -7.09
CA THR A 39 2.47 3.63 -8.47
C THR A 39 3.99 3.61 -8.45
N ILE A 40 4.59 2.55 -9.00
CA ILE A 40 6.03 2.40 -9.19
C ILE A 40 6.40 2.76 -10.62
N LYS A 41 7.56 3.40 -10.81
CA LYS A 41 8.11 3.76 -12.12
C LYS A 41 9.50 3.18 -12.30
N ALA A 42 9.74 2.54 -13.45
CA ALA A 42 11.06 2.15 -13.92
C ALA A 42 11.77 3.31 -14.62
N GLY A 43 13.10 3.31 -14.59
CA GLY A 43 13.91 4.23 -15.39
C GLY A 43 13.82 3.94 -16.88
N SER A 44 14.14 4.92 -17.71
CA SER A 44 14.07 4.79 -19.18
C SER A 44 15.14 3.87 -19.78
N GLY A 45 16.22 3.59 -19.04
CA GLY A 45 17.33 2.77 -19.51
C GLY A 45 17.06 1.26 -19.54
N GLY A 46 16.02 0.77 -18.87
CA GLY A 46 15.67 -0.64 -18.81
C GLY A 46 14.56 -0.95 -17.81
N SER A 47 14.17 -2.21 -17.72
CA SER A 47 13.14 -2.66 -16.78
C SER A 47 13.62 -2.63 -15.32
N LEU A 48 12.68 -2.63 -14.41
CA LEU A 48 12.86 -2.75 -12.96
C LEU A 48 12.08 -3.96 -12.45
N THR A 49 12.75 -4.90 -11.81
CA THR A 49 12.10 -6.00 -11.10
C THR A 49 12.04 -5.68 -9.61
N VAL A 50 10.84 -5.67 -9.05
CA VAL A 50 10.54 -5.50 -7.63
C VAL A 50 10.22 -6.88 -7.07
N TYR A 51 10.87 -7.27 -5.98
CA TYR A 51 10.65 -8.55 -5.29
C TYR A 51 9.68 -8.42 -4.11
N GLY A 52 9.68 -7.25 -3.47
CA GLY A 52 8.81 -6.97 -2.33
C GLY A 52 8.52 -5.48 -2.17
N CYS A 53 7.37 -5.18 -1.61
CA CYS A 53 6.97 -3.81 -1.31
C CYS A 53 6.11 -3.77 -0.03
N SER A 54 6.27 -2.72 0.77
CA SER A 54 5.45 -2.50 1.97
C SER A 54 5.26 -1.02 2.26
N ILE A 55 4.31 -0.73 3.13
CA ILE A 55 4.02 0.61 3.64
C ILE A 55 3.81 0.56 5.15
N GLY A 56 4.26 1.59 5.86
CA GLY A 56 4.03 1.74 7.30
C GLY A 56 4.26 3.16 7.77
N VAL A 57 3.83 3.45 8.99
CA VAL A 57 4.12 4.71 9.65
C VAL A 57 5.61 4.73 10.01
N ARG A 58 6.25 5.87 9.79
CA ARG A 58 7.65 6.10 10.11
C ARG A 58 7.85 6.26 11.62
N ASP A 59 8.90 5.65 12.18
CA ASP A 59 9.32 5.89 13.56
C ASP A 59 10.18 7.15 13.66
N GLY A 60 9.60 8.22 14.16
CA GLY A 60 10.27 9.51 14.33
C GLY A 60 10.93 10.00 13.04
N THR A 61 12.26 10.14 13.06
CA THR A 61 13.08 10.58 11.92
C THR A 61 13.98 9.50 11.34
N THR A 62 13.82 8.24 11.77
CA THR A 62 14.63 7.09 11.35
C THR A 62 14.16 6.49 10.04
N GLY A 63 14.90 5.51 9.51
CA GLY A 63 14.46 4.64 8.40
C GLY A 63 13.54 3.51 8.85
N ASN A 64 13.16 3.45 10.13
CA ASN A 64 12.40 2.37 10.72
C ASN A 64 10.88 2.62 10.61
N TYR A 65 10.12 1.55 10.64
CA TYR A 65 8.68 1.60 10.86
C TYR A 65 8.37 1.66 12.36
N ALA A 66 7.31 2.37 12.71
CA ALA A 66 6.80 2.45 14.09
C ALA A 66 6.15 1.13 14.55
N ALA A 67 5.75 0.27 13.62
CA ALA A 67 5.15 -1.05 13.85
C ALA A 67 5.36 -1.92 12.60
N THR A 68 4.98 -3.20 12.66
CA THR A 68 5.03 -4.10 11.50
C THR A 68 4.34 -3.47 10.29
N PRO A 69 5.04 -3.32 9.15
CA PRO A 69 4.46 -2.72 7.96
C PRO A 69 3.41 -3.60 7.31
N THR A 70 2.60 -3.01 6.46
CA THR A 70 1.63 -3.72 5.64
C THR A 70 2.25 -4.03 4.28
N ARG A 71 2.18 -5.29 3.84
CA ARG A 71 2.65 -5.71 2.53
C ARG A 71 1.80 -5.10 1.42
N ILE A 72 2.48 -4.64 0.38
CA ILE A 72 1.86 -4.19 -0.87
C ILE A 72 2.00 -5.30 -1.89
N THR A 73 0.92 -5.64 -2.59
CA THR A 73 0.88 -6.67 -3.62
C THR A 73 0.59 -6.09 -5.00
N PHE A 74 0.80 -6.91 -6.02
CA PHE A 74 0.60 -6.59 -7.42
C PHE A 74 -0.13 -7.73 -8.13
N ASP A 75 -0.84 -7.43 -9.22
CA ASP A 75 -1.43 -8.42 -10.11
C ASP A 75 -2.35 -9.45 -9.40
N GLY A 76 -3.10 -8.98 -8.39
CA GLY A 76 -4.04 -9.82 -7.63
C GLY A 76 -3.38 -10.66 -6.55
N GLY A 77 -2.30 -10.19 -5.92
CA GLY A 77 -1.70 -10.80 -4.73
C GLY A 77 -0.22 -11.16 -4.83
N SER A 78 0.46 -10.87 -5.94
CA SER A 78 1.90 -11.11 -6.07
C SER A 78 2.71 -10.16 -5.20
N ASN A 79 3.73 -10.66 -4.49
CA ASN A 79 4.60 -9.83 -3.65
C ASN A 79 5.48 -8.86 -4.44
N GLY A 80 5.74 -9.18 -5.70
CA GLY A 80 6.59 -8.39 -6.58
C GLY A 80 6.02 -8.22 -7.98
N CYS A 81 6.69 -7.41 -8.79
CA CYS A 81 6.31 -7.16 -10.18
C CYS A 81 7.52 -6.79 -11.03
N THR A 82 7.35 -6.83 -12.35
CA THR A 82 8.28 -6.23 -13.30
C THR A 82 7.64 -5.00 -13.94
N VAL A 83 8.37 -3.89 -13.95
CA VAL A 83 7.98 -2.63 -14.58
C VAL A 83 8.83 -2.44 -15.82
N SER A 84 8.22 -2.30 -16.99
CA SER A 84 8.94 -2.09 -18.25
C SER A 84 9.66 -0.74 -18.27
N ALA A 85 10.72 -0.61 -19.07
CA ALA A 85 11.52 0.61 -19.19
C ALA A 85 10.66 1.86 -19.40
N GLY A 86 10.87 2.87 -18.59
CA GLY A 86 10.19 4.16 -18.67
C GLY A 86 8.69 4.16 -18.33
N THR A 87 8.10 2.99 -18.03
CA THR A 87 6.67 2.87 -17.71
C THR A 87 6.39 2.88 -16.22
N THR A 88 5.12 2.84 -15.85
CA THR A 88 4.64 2.71 -14.48
C THR A 88 3.85 1.44 -14.28
N LYS A 89 3.79 0.96 -13.04
CA LYS A 89 2.96 -0.14 -12.58
C LYS A 89 2.24 0.26 -11.30
N GLN A 90 0.95 0.04 -11.25
CA GLN A 90 0.16 0.22 -10.02
C GLN A 90 0.11 -1.08 -9.22
N SER A 91 0.12 -0.95 -7.90
CA SER A 91 -0.14 -2.07 -6.99
C SER A 91 -1.63 -2.42 -6.96
N ASP A 92 -1.97 -3.53 -6.32
CA ASP A 92 -3.32 -3.78 -5.87
C ASP A 92 -3.75 -2.71 -4.85
N TRP A 93 -5.06 -2.58 -4.63
CA TRP A 93 -5.59 -1.89 -3.47
C TRP A 93 -5.38 -2.76 -2.23
N ILE A 94 -4.76 -2.23 -1.20
CA ILE A 94 -4.54 -2.93 0.07
C ILE A 94 -5.26 -2.23 1.21
N SER A 95 -5.75 -2.99 2.19
CA SER A 95 -6.30 -2.45 3.44
C SER A 95 -5.16 -1.86 4.27
N TYR A 96 -5.16 -0.55 4.43
CA TYR A 96 -4.17 0.20 5.20
C TYR A 96 -4.77 1.54 5.61
N ASN A 97 -4.78 1.84 6.90
CA ASN A 97 -5.23 3.14 7.41
C ASN A 97 -4.16 4.19 7.16
N PHE A 98 -4.25 4.84 6.01
CA PHE A 98 -3.35 5.90 5.63
C PHE A 98 -3.82 7.22 6.27
N ASP A 99 -3.01 7.79 7.16
CA ASP A 99 -3.24 9.08 7.80
C ASP A 99 -2.30 10.13 7.19
N HIS A 100 -2.84 11.12 6.48
CA HIS A 100 -2.06 12.15 5.83
C HIS A 100 -1.31 13.09 6.80
N THR A 101 -1.65 13.07 8.09
CA THR A 101 -1.04 13.93 9.12
C THR A 101 0.28 13.36 9.65
N VAL A 102 0.58 12.09 9.38
CA VAL A 102 1.82 11.44 9.79
C VAL A 102 2.70 11.11 8.60
N THR A 103 4.00 10.95 8.84
CA THR A 103 4.95 10.53 7.80
C THR A 103 4.92 9.02 7.64
N HIS A 104 4.84 8.56 6.40
CA HIS A 104 4.92 7.15 6.04
C HIS A 104 6.24 6.82 5.38
N LEU A 105 6.60 5.53 5.41
CA LEU A 105 7.67 4.95 4.60
C LEU A 105 7.04 3.96 3.62
N VAL A 106 7.47 4.01 2.36
CA VAL A 106 7.18 2.99 1.36
C VAL A 106 8.48 2.28 1.03
N HIS A 107 8.55 0.99 1.34
CA HIS A 107 9.70 0.14 1.06
C HIS A 107 9.56 -0.54 -0.29
N VAL A 108 10.65 -0.56 -1.04
CA VAL A 108 10.79 -1.31 -2.29
C VAL A 108 12.09 -2.11 -2.23
N TYR A 109 11.97 -3.44 -2.15
CA TYR A 109 13.07 -4.37 -2.35
C TYR A 109 13.12 -4.76 -3.83
N ARG A 110 14.24 -4.53 -4.48
CA ARG A 110 14.38 -4.67 -5.93
C ARG A 110 15.64 -5.36 -6.37
N ALA A 111 15.57 -5.99 -7.52
CA ALA A 111 16.71 -6.54 -8.24
C ALA A 111 17.60 -5.45 -8.84
N THR A 112 18.72 -5.86 -9.42
CA THR A 112 19.47 -5.06 -10.38
C THR A 112 18.56 -4.67 -11.55
N GLY A 113 18.59 -3.39 -11.93
CA GLY A 113 17.72 -2.85 -12.97
C GLY A 113 17.85 -1.33 -13.09
N TYR A 114 16.86 -0.69 -13.69
CA TYR A 114 16.85 0.77 -13.88
C TYR A 114 15.74 1.42 -13.05
N ILE A 115 16.17 2.27 -12.11
CA ILE A 115 15.24 3.08 -11.32
C ILE A 115 14.90 4.39 -12.03
N ALA A 116 13.68 4.88 -11.80
CA ALA A 116 13.37 6.29 -11.95
C ALA A 116 13.68 7.02 -10.63
N TYR A 117 14.26 8.22 -10.72
CA TYR A 117 14.55 9.01 -9.54
C TYR A 117 14.40 10.52 -9.80
N ALA A 118 14.28 11.28 -8.73
CA ALA A 118 14.37 12.73 -8.69
C ALA A 118 15.52 13.15 -7.78
N SER A 119 16.20 14.24 -8.13
CA SER A 119 17.25 14.85 -7.30
C SER A 119 16.66 15.72 -6.18
N SER A 120 15.57 15.27 -5.56
CA SER A 120 14.93 15.91 -4.43
C SER A 120 14.03 14.91 -3.70
N GLY A 121 13.91 15.03 -2.38
CA GLY A 121 13.15 14.13 -1.52
C GLY A 121 14.04 13.40 -0.53
N ASN A 122 13.46 12.47 0.21
CA ASN A 122 14.15 11.76 1.28
C ASN A 122 13.98 10.26 1.12
N ILE A 123 15.08 9.53 1.23
CA ILE A 123 15.11 8.08 1.13
C ILE A 123 16.11 7.49 2.12
N TYR A 124 15.79 6.32 2.65
CA TYR A 124 16.73 5.43 3.31
C TYR A 124 17.04 4.28 2.37
N TYR A 125 18.28 3.83 2.34
CA TYR A 125 18.66 2.71 1.48
C TYR A 125 19.85 1.95 2.05
N ASP A 126 19.96 0.70 1.65
CA ASP A 126 21.19 -0.10 1.79
C ASP A 126 21.39 -0.97 0.55
N SER A 127 22.58 -1.56 0.46
CA SER A 127 22.93 -2.51 -0.61
C SER A 127 22.85 -3.96 -0.12
N ASN A 128 22.13 -4.21 0.98
CA ASN A 128 21.88 -5.55 1.45
C ASN A 128 21.01 -6.30 0.43
N ALA A 129 21.40 -7.53 0.12
CA ALA A 129 20.68 -8.39 -0.82
C ALA A 129 19.54 -9.18 -0.14
N ALA A 130 19.38 -9.08 1.19
CA ALA A 130 18.28 -9.69 1.92
C ALA A 130 16.99 -8.88 1.73
N ASP A 131 15.84 -9.54 1.71
CA ASP A 131 14.53 -8.92 1.70
C ASP A 131 14.17 -8.42 3.10
N GLU A 132 14.22 -7.11 3.29
CA GLU A 132 13.82 -6.42 4.52
C GLU A 132 12.44 -5.79 4.43
N THR A 133 11.65 -6.17 3.43
CA THR A 133 10.35 -5.52 3.12
C THR A 133 9.41 -5.52 4.32
N MET A 134 9.42 -6.56 5.13
CA MET A 134 8.55 -6.72 6.31
C MET A 134 9.26 -6.46 7.65
N GLU A 135 10.53 -6.06 7.62
CA GLU A 135 11.28 -5.75 8.83
C GLU A 135 10.90 -4.36 9.37
N ILE A 136 10.79 -4.24 10.70
CA ILE A 136 10.56 -2.96 11.37
C ILE A 136 11.81 -2.08 11.23
N THR A 137 12.98 -2.62 11.57
CA THR A 137 14.27 -1.97 11.31
C THR A 137 14.54 -1.99 9.81
N GLY A 138 15.17 -0.97 9.30
CA GLY A 138 15.38 -0.84 7.88
C GLY A 138 16.71 -0.21 7.51
N PRO A 139 16.87 0.13 6.25
CA PRO A 139 18.08 0.71 5.71
C PRO A 139 18.55 1.93 6.51
N ASP A 140 19.84 1.98 6.82
CA ASP A 140 20.42 3.01 7.69
C ASP A 140 20.98 4.22 6.92
N THR A 141 21.30 4.05 5.63
CA THR A 141 21.87 5.13 4.84
C THR A 141 20.81 6.12 4.41
N TYR A 142 20.85 7.32 4.98
CA TYR A 142 19.92 8.40 4.63
C TYR A 142 20.46 9.26 3.48
N ASN A 143 19.56 9.63 2.57
CA ASN A 143 19.83 10.60 1.51
C ASN A 143 18.66 11.59 1.40
N SER A 144 18.92 12.85 1.74
CA SER A 144 17.93 13.94 1.72
C SER A 144 17.73 14.58 0.34
N ALA A 145 18.45 14.10 -0.68
CA ALA A 145 18.46 14.70 -2.01
C ALA A 145 17.84 13.79 -3.08
N GLN A 146 17.16 12.72 -2.71
CA GLN A 146 16.61 11.78 -3.70
C GLN A 146 15.23 11.23 -3.31
N SER A 147 14.41 11.01 -4.33
CA SER A 147 13.24 10.12 -4.31
C SER A 147 13.41 9.07 -5.39
N ARG A 148 12.99 7.84 -5.15
CA ARG A 148 13.18 6.71 -6.07
C ARG A 148 11.91 5.88 -6.20
N ASN A 149 11.69 5.36 -7.39
CA ASN A 149 10.69 4.34 -7.74
C ASN A 149 9.22 4.72 -7.54
N ILE A 150 8.84 5.37 -6.43
CA ILE A 150 7.45 5.70 -6.13
C ILE A 150 7.09 7.04 -6.74
N THR A 151 6.05 7.08 -7.57
CA THR A 151 5.56 8.30 -8.22
C THR A 151 4.26 8.82 -7.65
N GLU A 152 3.40 7.93 -7.15
CA GLU A 152 2.07 8.29 -6.67
C GLU A 152 1.63 7.40 -5.52
N ILE A 153 0.82 7.96 -4.64
CA ILE A 153 0.06 7.23 -3.63
C ILE A 153 -1.39 7.69 -3.76
N TRP A 154 -2.27 6.73 -3.90
CA TRP A 154 -3.71 6.91 -3.98
C TRP A 154 -4.36 6.31 -2.74
N VAL A 155 -5.37 6.98 -2.22
CA VAL A 155 -6.21 6.48 -1.13
C VAL A 155 -7.65 6.38 -1.58
N ASP A 156 -8.38 5.43 -0.99
CA ASP A 156 -9.83 5.34 -1.08
C ASP A 156 -10.40 5.18 0.33
N THR A 157 -11.59 5.74 0.54
CA THR A 157 -12.38 5.50 1.74
C THR A 157 -13.49 4.53 1.37
N VAL A 158 -13.23 3.26 1.54
CA VAL A 158 -14.33 2.29 1.50
C VAL A 158 -15.18 2.56 2.72
N SER A 159 -16.34 3.18 2.54
CA SER A 159 -17.35 3.27 3.60
C SER A 159 -17.66 1.84 4.02
N GLY A 160 -17.41 1.54 5.29
CA GLY A 160 -17.59 0.20 5.83
C GLY A 160 -19.04 -0.26 5.90
N THR A 161 -19.67 -0.42 4.75
CA THR A 161 -20.60 -1.51 4.57
C THR A 161 -19.73 -2.74 4.42
N ALA A 162 -19.38 -3.35 5.55
CA ALA A 162 -18.93 -4.71 5.57
C ALA A 162 -19.92 -5.52 4.73
N ASN A 163 -19.60 -5.75 3.47
CA ASN A 163 -20.07 -6.94 2.79
C ASN A 163 -19.37 -8.11 3.51
N LEU A 164 -19.86 -8.41 4.71
CA LEU A 164 -19.76 -9.74 5.26
C LEU A 164 -20.53 -10.63 4.26
N LYS A 165 -19.86 -10.97 3.17
CA LYS A 165 -20.13 -12.22 2.50
C LYS A 165 -19.65 -13.30 3.46
N VAL A 166 -20.44 -13.53 4.50
CA VAL A 166 -20.39 -14.79 5.21
C VAL A 166 -20.88 -15.80 4.18
N ALA A 167 -19.94 -16.41 3.48
CA ALA A 167 -20.22 -17.56 2.66
C ALA A 167 -20.90 -18.57 3.56
N GLY A 168 -22.20 -18.82 3.36
CA GLY A 168 -22.94 -19.89 4.00
C GLY A 168 -24.05 -19.51 4.98
N ILE A 169 -24.45 -18.25 5.16
CA ILE A 169 -25.68 -17.94 5.91
C ILE A 169 -26.76 -17.42 4.98
N ALA A 170 -27.28 -18.31 4.17
CA ALA A 170 -28.60 -18.19 3.57
C ALA A 170 -29.62 -18.61 4.60
N ALA A 171 -29.95 -17.80 5.58
CA ALA A 171 -31.03 -18.14 6.52
C ALA A 171 -31.54 -16.99 7.39
N ALA A 172 -31.27 -15.76 7.10
CA ALA A 172 -31.86 -14.70 7.90
C ALA A 172 -33.24 -14.21 7.40
N ALA A 173 -33.78 -14.80 6.36
CA ALA A 173 -35.07 -14.39 5.81
C ALA A 173 -36.28 -15.17 6.34
N LYS A 174 -36.12 -15.98 7.35
CA LYS A 174 -37.23 -16.78 7.92
C LYS A 174 -37.59 -16.49 9.37
N ALA A 175 -37.12 -15.42 9.94
CA ALA A 175 -37.45 -15.05 11.31
C ALA A 175 -38.58 -14.01 11.43
N ALA A 176 -39.21 -13.61 10.31
CA ALA A 176 -40.30 -12.65 10.32
C ALA A 176 -41.69 -13.27 10.22
N ALA A 177 -41.80 -14.57 10.42
CA ALA A 177 -43.09 -15.26 10.51
C ALA A 177 -43.34 -15.80 11.93
N ILE A 178 -43.15 -14.95 12.93
CA ILE A 178 -43.62 -15.25 14.25
C ILE A 178 -44.94 -14.52 14.45
N SER A 179 -45.98 -15.30 14.18
CA SER A 179 -47.21 -15.40 14.93
C SER A 179 -48.01 -14.13 15.10
N ASP A 180 -49.04 -14.10 14.36
CA ASP A 180 -50.33 -13.50 14.72
C ASP A 180 -50.77 -14.05 16.09
N PRO A 181 -50.86 -13.21 17.15
CA PRO A 181 -51.33 -13.66 18.44
C PRO A 181 -52.86 -13.77 18.56
N ALA A 182 -53.57 -13.76 17.44
CA ALA A 182 -55.04 -13.68 17.44
C ALA A 182 -55.77 -15.04 17.45
N LYS A 183 -55.13 -16.13 17.80
CA LYS A 183 -55.78 -17.45 17.94
C LYS A 183 -55.59 -18.14 19.28
N VAL A 184 -55.76 -17.41 20.35
CA VAL A 184 -55.98 -18.03 21.70
C VAL A 184 -57.22 -17.39 22.28
N GLY A 185 -58.34 -18.02 22.10
CA GLY A 185 -59.58 -17.54 22.69
C GLY A 185 -60.82 -18.24 22.15
N GLY A 186 -61.02 -19.47 22.52
CA GLY A 186 -62.22 -20.21 22.18
C GLY A 186 -62.41 -21.38 23.14
N VAL A 187 -62.57 -21.06 24.41
CA VAL A 187 -63.17 -22.04 25.37
C VAL A 187 -64.65 -21.76 25.42
N SER A 188 -65.41 -22.60 24.74
CA SER A 188 -66.85 -22.66 24.92
C SER A 188 -67.23 -23.70 26.04
N LYS A 189 -68.06 -23.27 26.84
CA LYS A 189 -68.74 -24.14 27.87
C LYS A 189 -69.52 -25.27 27.22
#